data_d90bc433c5d86c09b28804016c831d22
#
_entry.id   d90bc433c5d86c09b28804016c831d22
#
_cell.length_a   1.000
_cell.length_b   1.000
_cell.length_c   1.000
_cell.angle_alpha   90.00
_cell.angle_beta   90.00
_cell.angle_gamma   90.00
#
_symmetry.space_group_name_H-M   'P 1'
#
loop_
_entity.id
_entity.type
_entity.pdbx_description
1 polymer ?
#
loop_
_entity_poly.entity_id
_entity_poly.type
_entity_poly.pdbx_seq_one_letter_code
_entity_poly.pdbx_strand_id
1 'polypeptide(L)'
;MVVLAEDQATTGYGAGEFIYLAGVASTAVGSWVTIADNQTTALAVANAVGQVAVAMSANVASQWGWYQISGQAAGKVLTGFAATDSDAFLTATGGSLDDADVAGDFVLGAVPVSAIDTPSSGLAEFQLNRPSVSNGLDN
;
A
#
# COMPACT_ATOMS: atom_id res chain seq x y z
N MET A 1 -1.81 -2.72 -17.27
CA MET A 1 -1.24 -4.08 -17.38
C MET A 1 -0.96 -4.63 -16.00
N VAL A 2 -1.40 -5.84 -15.74
CA VAL A 2 -1.09 -6.57 -14.50
C VAL A 2 -0.14 -7.71 -14.84
N VAL A 3 0.91 -7.85 -14.05
CA VAL A 3 1.92 -8.89 -14.27
C VAL A 3 2.08 -9.69 -12.98
N LEU A 4 2.11 -11.03 -13.12
CA LEU A 4 2.53 -11.92 -12.06
C LEU A 4 4.04 -12.11 -12.17
N ALA A 5 4.77 -11.77 -11.12
CA ALA A 5 6.21 -11.85 -11.09
C ALA A 5 6.71 -12.23 -9.71
N GLU A 6 7.96 -12.65 -9.62
CA GLU A 6 8.63 -12.88 -8.36
C GLU A 6 9.39 -11.61 -7.95
N ASP A 7 9.19 -11.16 -6.71
CA ASP A 7 9.93 -10.02 -6.19
C ASP A 7 11.36 -10.44 -5.87
N GLN A 8 12.27 -10.01 -6.73
CA GLN A 8 13.71 -10.29 -6.57
C GLN A 8 14.41 -9.24 -5.69
N ALA A 9 13.74 -8.14 -5.40
CA ALA A 9 14.35 -7.05 -4.64
C ALA A 9 14.47 -7.36 -3.15
N THR A 10 13.55 -8.19 -2.62
CA THR A 10 13.53 -8.54 -1.21
C THR A 10 13.49 -10.06 -1.06
N THR A 11 14.51 -10.61 -0.41
CA THR A 11 14.65 -12.05 -0.21
C THR A 11 13.47 -12.59 0.60
N GLY A 12 12.81 -13.61 0.07
CA GLY A 12 11.75 -14.33 0.76
C GLY A 12 10.34 -13.81 0.51
N TYR A 13 10.16 -12.73 -0.27
CA TYR A 13 8.82 -12.25 -0.58
C TYR A 13 8.11 -13.10 -1.63
N GLY A 14 8.83 -13.67 -2.57
CA GLY A 14 8.26 -14.59 -3.55
C GLY A 14 7.40 -13.91 -4.61
N ALA A 15 6.39 -14.64 -5.09
CA ALA A 15 5.56 -14.19 -6.20
C ALA A 15 4.56 -13.10 -5.77
N GLY A 16 4.29 -12.18 -6.68
CA GLY A 16 3.31 -11.13 -6.48
C GLY A 16 2.69 -10.68 -7.79
N GLU A 17 1.61 -9.94 -7.70
CA GLU A 17 0.99 -9.28 -8.85
C GLU A 17 1.30 -7.79 -8.82
N PHE A 18 1.65 -7.26 -9.98
CA PHE A 18 2.07 -5.86 -10.14
C PHE A 18 1.27 -5.21 -11.27
N ILE A 19 0.92 -3.93 -11.09
CA ILE A 19 0.22 -3.14 -12.08
C ILE A 19 1.04 -1.89 -12.42
N TYR A 20 1.11 -1.54 -13.72
CA TYR A 20 1.88 -0.40 -14.20
C TYR A 20 1.00 0.85 -14.26
N LEU A 21 1.33 1.87 -13.48
CA LEU A 21 0.49 3.03 -13.27
C LEU A 21 1.30 4.32 -13.34
N ALA A 22 0.60 5.42 -13.64
CA ALA A 22 1.17 6.76 -13.57
C ALA A 22 1.42 7.14 -12.10
N GLY A 23 2.55 7.78 -11.85
CA GLY A 23 2.91 8.24 -10.51
C GLY A 23 2.26 9.55 -10.13
N VAL A 24 2.42 9.91 -8.88
CA VAL A 24 1.93 11.17 -8.30
C VAL A 24 3.03 11.78 -7.43
N ALA A 25 2.99 13.10 -7.26
CA ALA A 25 3.97 13.80 -6.43
C ALA A 25 4.10 13.16 -5.05
N SER A 26 5.31 13.13 -4.53
CA SER A 26 5.67 12.62 -3.20
C SER A 26 5.58 11.09 -3.06
N THR A 27 5.38 10.36 -4.14
CA THR A 27 5.46 8.90 -4.09
C THR A 27 6.89 8.46 -3.78
N ALA A 28 7.03 7.60 -2.78
CA ALA A 28 8.29 6.97 -2.40
C ALA A 28 8.13 5.45 -2.45
N VAL A 29 9.23 4.73 -2.34
CA VAL A 29 9.16 3.26 -2.19
C VAL A 29 8.29 2.93 -0.98
N GLY A 30 7.30 2.05 -1.18
CA GLY A 30 6.38 1.65 -0.12
C GLY A 30 5.18 2.56 0.06
N SER A 31 5.06 3.67 -0.66
CA SER A 31 3.87 4.53 -0.58
C SER A 31 2.62 3.75 -0.97
N TRP A 32 1.57 3.87 -0.15
CA TRP A 32 0.25 3.36 -0.48
C TRP A 32 -0.47 4.36 -1.36
N VAL A 33 -1.07 3.87 -2.43
CA VAL A 33 -1.81 4.72 -3.38
C VAL A 33 -3.18 4.14 -3.63
N THR A 34 -4.14 5.00 -3.99
CA THR A 34 -5.40 4.58 -4.60
C THR A 34 -5.29 4.68 -6.11
N ILE A 35 -6.02 3.82 -6.83
CA ILE A 35 -5.96 3.71 -8.27
C ILE A 35 -7.27 4.23 -8.86
N ALA A 36 -7.17 5.17 -9.80
CA ALA A 36 -8.32 5.67 -10.55
C ALA A 36 -8.50 4.90 -11.87
N ASP A 37 -9.67 4.98 -12.44
CA ASP A 37 -10.06 4.23 -13.66
C ASP A 37 -9.16 4.50 -14.86
N ASN A 38 -8.55 5.68 -14.91
CA ASN A 38 -7.65 6.07 -16.00
C ASN A 38 -6.18 5.71 -15.74
N GLN A 39 -5.92 4.78 -14.82
CA GLN A 39 -4.56 4.32 -14.48
C GLN A 39 -3.68 5.38 -13.82
N THR A 40 -4.28 6.40 -13.25
CA THR A 40 -3.58 7.36 -12.40
C THR A 40 -3.64 6.95 -10.94
N THR A 41 -2.75 7.50 -10.13
CA THR A 41 -2.69 7.21 -8.70
C THR A 41 -2.83 8.50 -7.88
N ALA A 42 -3.28 8.33 -6.64
CA ALA A 42 -3.21 9.35 -5.61
C ALA A 42 -2.64 8.70 -4.35
N LEU A 43 -1.89 9.45 -3.54
CA LEU A 43 -1.45 8.92 -2.25
C LEU A 43 -2.68 8.58 -1.42
N ALA A 44 -2.75 7.38 -0.89
CA ALA A 44 -3.86 6.93 -0.07
C ALA A 44 -3.89 7.75 1.22
N VAL A 45 -5.03 8.36 1.50
CA VAL A 45 -5.23 9.26 2.65
C VAL A 45 -6.59 8.99 3.26
N ALA A 46 -6.80 9.38 4.51
CA ALA A 46 -8.06 9.19 5.22
C ALA A 46 -9.28 9.56 4.35
N ASN A 47 -10.32 8.75 4.44
CA ASN A 47 -11.56 8.85 3.67
C ASN A 47 -11.46 8.52 2.18
N ALA A 48 -10.32 8.02 1.71
CA ALA A 48 -10.20 7.58 0.31
C ALA A 48 -11.07 6.36 0.03
N VAL A 49 -11.42 6.17 -1.23
CA VAL A 49 -12.22 5.04 -1.71
C VAL A 49 -11.56 4.48 -2.96
N GLY A 50 -11.49 3.17 -3.07
CA GLY A 50 -11.03 2.49 -4.27
C GLY A 50 -10.01 1.40 -4.01
N GLN A 51 -9.46 0.89 -5.11
CA GLN A 51 -8.41 -0.11 -5.06
C GLN A 51 -7.11 0.54 -4.58
N VAL A 52 -6.35 -0.20 -3.77
CA VAL A 52 -5.12 0.26 -3.15
C VAL A 52 -3.94 -0.57 -3.68
N ALA A 53 -2.78 0.06 -3.80
CA ALA A 53 -1.55 -0.62 -4.19
C ALA A 53 -0.36 0.00 -3.48
N VAL A 54 0.78 -0.69 -3.53
CA VAL A 54 2.03 -0.28 -2.89
C VAL A 54 3.06 0.06 -3.97
N ALA A 55 3.63 1.25 -3.91
CA ALA A 55 4.63 1.69 -4.87
C ALA A 55 5.94 0.93 -4.70
N MET A 56 6.47 0.40 -5.80
CA MET A 56 7.74 -0.34 -5.82
C MET A 56 8.95 0.57 -6.06
N SER A 57 8.70 1.83 -6.41
CA SER A 57 9.73 2.85 -6.63
C SER A 57 9.15 4.24 -6.41
N ALA A 58 10.00 5.26 -6.41
CA ALA A 58 9.59 6.65 -6.24
C ALA A 58 9.00 7.20 -7.55
N ASN A 59 7.81 6.76 -7.90
CA ASN A 59 7.12 7.14 -9.14
C ASN A 59 6.41 8.47 -8.95
N VAL A 60 7.15 9.56 -9.06
CA VAL A 60 6.60 10.90 -8.91
C VAL A 60 5.80 11.34 -10.14
N ALA A 61 5.25 12.54 -10.11
CA ALA A 61 4.46 13.09 -11.21
C ALA A 61 5.21 12.97 -12.55
N SER A 62 4.47 12.63 -13.60
CA SER A 62 4.99 12.41 -14.97
C SER A 62 5.87 11.18 -15.14
N GLN A 63 5.94 10.33 -14.15
CA GLN A 63 6.63 9.04 -14.23
C GLN A 63 5.62 7.90 -14.19
N TRP A 64 6.04 6.73 -14.67
CA TRP A 64 5.26 5.50 -14.61
C TRP A 64 6.09 4.44 -13.91
N GLY A 65 5.45 3.56 -13.19
CA GLY A 65 6.15 2.49 -12.51
C GLY A 65 5.21 1.39 -12.04
N TRP A 66 5.79 0.40 -11.38
CA TRP A 66 5.08 -0.78 -10.90
C TRP A 66 4.57 -0.57 -9.48
N TYR A 67 3.35 -1.03 -9.25
CA TYR A 67 2.70 -1.02 -7.94
C TYR A 67 2.23 -2.43 -7.63
N GLN A 68 2.46 -2.90 -6.41
CA GLN A 68 2.09 -4.26 -6.01
C GLN A 68 0.67 -4.30 -5.47
N ILE A 69 -0.09 -5.32 -5.91
CA ILE A 69 -1.48 -5.53 -5.50
C ILE A 69 -1.71 -6.91 -4.88
N SER A 70 -0.74 -7.81 -4.95
CA SER A 70 -0.87 -9.16 -4.37
C SER A 70 0.50 -9.69 -3.99
N GLY A 71 0.56 -10.52 -2.97
CA GLY A 71 1.78 -11.08 -2.42
C GLY A 71 2.32 -10.27 -1.25
N GLN A 72 3.50 -10.63 -0.77
CA GLN A 72 4.13 -9.93 0.34
C GLN A 72 4.81 -8.65 -0.15
N ALA A 73 4.59 -7.55 0.55
CA ALA A 73 5.12 -6.24 0.19
C ALA A 73 5.53 -5.45 1.42
N ALA A 74 6.47 -4.52 1.24
CA ALA A 74 6.83 -3.55 2.28
C ALA A 74 6.12 -2.22 2.00
N GLY A 75 5.29 -1.78 2.92
CA GLY A 75 4.52 -0.54 2.81
C GLY A 75 4.84 0.45 3.92
N LYS A 76 4.71 1.73 3.63
CA LYS A 76 4.97 2.80 4.60
C LYS A 76 3.93 2.80 5.71
N VAL A 77 4.40 2.97 6.93
CA VAL A 77 3.55 3.06 8.12
C VAL A 77 3.98 4.22 8.99
N LEU A 78 3.11 4.64 9.89
CA LEU A 78 3.43 5.68 10.86
C LEU A 78 4.27 5.11 12.01
N THR A 79 4.96 6.01 12.70
CA THR A 79 5.74 5.67 13.90
C THR A 79 4.81 5.04 14.95
N GLY A 80 5.24 3.92 15.49
CA GLY A 80 4.47 3.18 16.48
C GLY A 80 3.67 2.00 15.94
N PHE A 81 3.58 1.85 14.61
CA PHE A 81 2.89 0.72 13.98
C PHE A 81 3.42 -0.61 14.51
N ALA A 82 2.55 -1.45 15.04
CA ALA A 82 2.96 -2.66 15.78
C ALA A 82 2.48 -3.98 15.15
N ALA A 83 1.55 -3.94 14.22
CA ALA A 83 0.97 -5.14 13.58
C ALA A 83 0.29 -6.10 14.56
N THR A 84 -0.27 -5.57 15.64
CA THR A 84 -0.83 -6.42 16.72
C THR A 84 -2.19 -7.00 16.36
N ASP A 85 -2.97 -6.35 15.51
CA ASP A 85 -4.39 -6.65 15.30
C ASP A 85 -4.72 -7.19 13.91
N SER A 86 -3.74 -7.42 13.06
CA SER A 86 -3.96 -7.89 11.68
C SER A 86 -4.72 -6.89 10.79
N ASP A 87 -4.92 -5.67 11.24
CA ASP A 87 -5.64 -4.63 10.52
C ASP A 87 -4.75 -3.41 10.29
N ALA A 88 -5.03 -2.68 9.21
CA ALA A 88 -4.34 -1.44 8.90
C ALA A 88 -5.34 -0.42 8.35
N PHE A 89 -5.08 0.84 8.63
CA PHE A 89 -6.01 1.92 8.36
C PHE A 89 -5.31 3.07 7.63
N LEU A 90 -6.06 3.77 6.79
CA LEU A 90 -5.59 5.02 6.18
C LEU A 90 -5.37 6.08 7.25
N THR A 91 -4.51 7.03 6.96
CA THR A 91 -4.16 8.12 7.88
C THR A 91 -4.24 9.46 7.17
N ALA A 92 -4.17 10.54 7.94
CA ALA A 92 -4.05 11.88 7.38
C ALA A 92 -2.70 12.11 6.66
N THR A 93 -1.72 11.25 6.92
CA THR A 93 -0.44 11.29 6.22
C THR A 93 -0.54 10.45 4.94
N GLY A 94 -0.66 11.12 3.81
CA GLY A 94 -0.83 10.45 2.51
C GLY A 94 0.26 9.43 2.22
N GLY A 95 -0.15 8.22 1.84
CA GLY A 95 0.77 7.14 1.49
C GLY A 95 1.28 6.30 2.65
N SER A 96 0.84 6.56 3.88
CA SER A 96 1.24 5.78 5.06
C SER A 96 0.01 5.22 5.78
N LEU A 97 0.11 3.97 6.25
CA LEU A 97 -0.93 3.34 7.06
C LEU A 97 -0.57 3.37 8.55
N ASP A 98 -1.55 3.08 9.39
CA ASP A 98 -1.37 2.94 10.83
C ASP A 98 -2.23 1.78 11.34
N ASP A 99 -1.97 1.32 12.56
CA ASP A 99 -2.76 0.27 13.23
C ASP A 99 -3.83 0.87 14.17
N ALA A 100 -3.93 2.18 14.24
CA ALA A 100 -4.98 2.85 15.00
C ALA A 100 -6.32 2.74 14.26
N ASP A 101 -7.31 2.14 14.92
CA ASP A 101 -8.64 1.91 14.34
C ASP A 101 -9.35 3.24 14.07
N VAL A 102 -9.66 3.47 12.80
CA VAL A 102 -10.39 4.65 12.34
C VAL A 102 -11.56 4.18 11.47
N ALA A 103 -12.78 4.48 11.90
CA ALA A 103 -13.98 4.07 11.18
C ALA A 103 -13.97 4.61 9.74
N GLY A 104 -14.20 3.71 8.77
CA GLY A 104 -14.23 4.06 7.36
C GLY A 104 -12.87 4.01 6.66
N ASP A 105 -11.78 3.89 7.39
CA ASP A 105 -10.43 3.93 6.82
C ASP A 105 -9.73 2.57 6.79
N PHE A 106 -10.43 1.49 7.13
CA PHE A 106 -9.89 0.14 7.08
C PHE A 106 -9.48 -0.26 5.66
N VAL A 107 -8.25 -0.76 5.51
CA VAL A 107 -7.74 -1.26 4.24
C VAL A 107 -7.93 -2.77 4.20
N LEU A 108 -8.99 -3.20 3.53
CA LEU A 108 -9.28 -4.63 3.36
C LEU A 108 -8.25 -5.26 2.41
N GLY A 109 -7.75 -6.43 2.77
CA GLY A 109 -6.81 -7.17 1.92
C GLY A 109 -5.35 -6.77 2.10
N ALA A 110 -5.03 -5.94 3.10
CA ALA A 110 -3.66 -5.63 3.48
C ALA A 110 -3.45 -6.06 4.93
N VAL A 111 -2.88 -7.24 5.13
CA VAL A 111 -2.70 -7.83 6.46
C VAL A 111 -1.27 -7.60 6.92
N PRO A 112 -1.05 -6.85 8.02
CA PRO A 112 0.28 -6.64 8.56
C PRO A 112 0.91 -7.95 9.04
N VAL A 113 2.19 -8.13 8.76
CA VAL A 113 2.96 -9.30 9.22
C VAL A 113 4.20 -8.91 10.02
N SER A 114 4.53 -7.63 10.08
CA SER A 114 5.63 -7.13 10.92
C SER A 114 5.32 -5.75 11.47
N ALA A 115 6.01 -5.37 12.54
CA ALA A 115 6.00 -4.01 13.05
C ALA A 115 6.82 -3.09 12.13
N ILE A 116 6.73 -1.78 12.39
CA ILE A 116 7.55 -0.77 11.70
C ILE A 116 9.04 -1.10 11.80
N ASP A 117 9.78 -0.62 10.81
CA ASP A 117 11.23 -0.78 10.67
C ASP A 117 11.68 -2.18 10.30
N THR A 118 10.76 -2.98 9.80
CA THR A 118 11.02 -4.27 9.17
C THR A 118 10.29 -4.31 7.82
N PRO A 119 10.97 -4.42 6.70
CA PRO A 119 12.39 -4.74 6.48
C PRO A 119 13.34 -3.54 6.61
N SER A 120 12.83 -2.32 6.62
CA SER A 120 13.66 -1.12 6.72
C SER A 120 12.91 0.03 7.36
N SER A 121 13.63 1.10 7.69
CA SER A 121 13.09 2.25 8.43
C SER A 121 11.81 2.81 7.78
N GLY A 122 10.77 2.96 8.57
CA GLY A 122 9.48 3.50 8.16
C GLY A 122 8.59 2.55 7.37
N LEU A 123 9.03 1.32 7.11
CA LEU A 123 8.26 0.30 6.40
C LEU A 123 7.85 -0.82 7.34
N ALA A 124 6.74 -1.48 7.01
CA ALA A 124 6.31 -2.73 7.61
C ALA A 124 5.92 -3.71 6.51
N GLU A 125 6.00 -5.00 6.80
CA GLU A 125 5.63 -6.04 5.85
C GLU A 125 4.15 -6.33 5.91
N PHE A 126 3.55 -6.53 4.72
CA PHE A 126 2.13 -6.82 4.56
C PHE A 126 1.93 -7.99 3.61
N GLN A 127 0.92 -8.80 3.88
CA GLN A 127 0.40 -9.75 2.91
C GLN A 127 -0.75 -9.07 2.17
N LEU A 128 -0.60 -8.88 0.86
CA LEU A 128 -1.58 -8.21 0.03
C LEU A 128 -2.48 -9.22 -0.69
N ASN A 129 -3.77 -8.90 -0.76
CA ASN A 129 -4.74 -9.60 -1.57
C ASN A 129 -5.66 -8.57 -2.22
N ARG A 130 -5.15 -7.90 -3.26
CA ARG A 130 -5.84 -6.84 -4.01
C ARG A 130 -6.53 -5.87 -3.07
N PRO A 131 -5.77 -5.12 -2.25
CA PRO A 131 -6.36 -4.32 -1.17
C PRO A 131 -7.27 -3.22 -1.71
N SER A 132 -8.24 -2.85 -0.90
CA SER A 132 -9.21 -1.80 -1.22
C SER A 132 -9.69 -1.11 0.02
N VAL A 133 -10.23 0.09 -0.14
CA VAL A 133 -10.86 0.84 0.94
C VAL A 133 -12.17 1.44 0.44
N SER A 134 -13.21 1.39 1.28
CA SER A 134 -14.57 1.79 0.90
C SER A 134 -15.10 3.00 1.69
N ASN A 135 -14.32 3.52 2.64
CA ASN A 135 -14.77 4.57 3.55
C ASN A 135 -16.05 4.19 4.31
N GLY A 136 -16.26 2.90 4.55
CA GLY A 136 -17.42 2.40 5.28
C GLY A 136 -18.76 2.53 4.54
N LEU A 137 -18.74 2.81 3.24
CA LEU A 137 -19.96 3.05 2.47
C LEU A 137 -20.72 1.77 2.11
N ASP A 138 -20.10 0.63 2.19
CA ASP A 138 -20.67 -0.67 1.81
C ASP A 138 -20.92 -1.60 3.00
N ASN A 139 -21.10 -1.03 4.13
CA ASN A 139 -21.41 -1.75 5.36
C ASN A 139 -22.86 -2.22 5.40
#